data_1b9e27de4fc77e6222ac647babe9007a
#
_entry.id   1b9e27de4fc77e6222ac647babe9007a
#
_cell.length_a   1.000
_cell.length_b   1.000
_cell.length_c   1.000
_cell.angle_alpha   90.00
_cell.angle_beta   90.00
_cell.angle_gamma   90.00
#
_symmetry.space_group_name_H-M   'P 1'
#
loop_
_entity.id
_entity.type
_entity.pdbx_description
1 polymer ?
#
loop_
_entity_poly.entity_id
_entity_poly.type
_entity_poly.pdbx_seq_one_letter_code
_entity_poly.pdbx_strand_id
1 'polypeptide(L)' 'MFILQEKPINPVEARNACRNPADGAFVTFEGIVRNDQHKEAQVNALMYTADAPVCIEEGEKIIKEALSLFPITDAV' A
#
# COMPACT_ATOMS: atom_id res chain seq x y z
N MET A 1 -8.73 4.26 2.68
CA MET A 1 -8.39 3.73 4.02
C MET A 1 -6.97 3.21 3.99
N PHE A 2 -6.15 3.60 4.94
CA PHE A 2 -4.77 3.12 5.07
C PHE A 2 -4.70 2.00 6.10
N ILE A 3 -4.04 0.90 5.75
CA ILE A 3 -3.91 -0.27 6.63
C ILE A 3 -2.43 -0.58 6.84
N LEU A 4 -2.02 -0.67 8.09
CA LEU A 4 -0.72 -1.17 8.49
C LEU A 4 -0.91 -2.55 9.13
N GLN A 5 -0.20 -3.56 8.64
CA GLN A 5 -0.31 -4.91 9.16
C GLN A 5 1.02 -5.66 9.10
N GLU A 6 1.19 -6.64 9.96
CA GLU A 6 2.36 -7.51 9.97
C GLU A 6 2.19 -8.74 9.08
N LYS A 7 0.94 -9.13 8.82
CA LYS A 7 0.63 -10.27 7.95
C LYS A 7 0.82 -9.87 6.47
N PRO A 8 1.09 -10.85 5.60
CA PRO A 8 1.11 -10.58 4.16
C PRO A 8 -0.18 -9.91 3.69
N ILE A 9 -0.03 -8.93 2.81
CA ILE A 9 -1.17 -8.23 2.23
C ILE A 9 -1.85 -9.17 1.22
N ASN A 10 -3.18 -9.28 1.32
CA ASN A 10 -3.97 -9.97 0.32
C ASN A 10 -4.51 -8.93 -0.68
N PRO A 11 -4.00 -8.91 -1.93
CA PRO A 11 -4.41 -7.93 -2.92
C PRO A 11 -5.90 -7.98 -3.27
N VAL A 12 -6.52 -9.15 -3.19
CA VAL A 12 -7.95 -9.32 -3.46
C VAL A 12 -8.79 -8.63 -2.38
N GLU A 13 -8.41 -8.80 -1.11
CA GLU A 13 -9.08 -8.10 -0.01
C GLU A 13 -8.94 -6.59 -0.12
N ALA A 14 -7.73 -6.11 -0.41
CA ALA A 14 -7.48 -4.69 -0.61
C ALA A 14 -8.33 -4.12 -1.74
N ARG A 15 -8.39 -4.81 -2.87
CA ARG A 15 -9.23 -4.44 -4.00
C ARG A 15 -10.72 -4.38 -3.61
N ASN A 16 -11.21 -5.39 -2.91
CA ASN A 16 -12.61 -5.45 -2.51
C ASN A 16 -12.97 -4.35 -1.51
N ALA A 17 -12.00 -3.91 -0.68
CA ALA A 17 -12.21 -2.84 0.28
C ALA A 17 -12.50 -1.48 -0.37
N CYS A 18 -11.99 -1.23 -1.58
CA CYS A 18 -12.21 0.03 -2.29
C CYS A 18 -13.04 -0.11 -3.57
N ARG A 19 -13.66 -1.26 -3.79
CA ARG A 19 -14.46 -1.51 -4.98
C ARG A 19 -15.79 -0.77 -4.92
N ASN A 20 -16.12 -0.07 -6.02
CA ASN A 20 -17.41 0.60 -6.21
C ASN A 20 -17.97 0.15 -7.56
N PRO A 21 -19.26 -0.25 -7.64
CA PRO A 21 -19.89 -0.67 -8.91
C PRO A 21 -19.88 0.40 -10.00
N ALA A 22 -19.74 1.66 -9.64
CA ALA A 22 -19.67 2.77 -10.58
C ALA A 22 -18.29 2.97 -11.21
N ASP A 23 -17.26 2.27 -10.69
CA ASP A 23 -15.90 2.41 -11.18
C ASP A 23 -15.68 1.60 -12.45
N GLY A 24 -15.03 2.21 -13.42
CA GLY A 24 -14.65 1.56 -14.66
C GLY A 24 -13.28 0.87 -14.62
N ALA A 25 -12.46 1.18 -13.63
CA ALA A 25 -11.10 0.65 -13.54
C ALA A 25 -10.59 0.59 -12.09
N PHE A 26 -9.67 -0.31 -11.86
CA PHE A 26 -8.90 -0.43 -10.65
C PHE A 26 -7.41 -0.54 -11.00
N VAL A 27 -6.57 0.20 -10.29
CA VAL A 27 -5.12 0.16 -10.46
C VAL A 27 -4.47 -0.17 -9.13
N THR A 28 -3.48 -1.04 -9.17
CA THR A 28 -2.69 -1.40 -7.99
C THR A 28 -1.21 -1.21 -8.27
N PHE A 29 -0.47 -0.86 -7.24
CA PHE A 29 0.99 -0.83 -7.25
C PHE A 29 1.50 -1.69 -6.10
N GLU A 30 2.39 -2.61 -6.43
CA GLU A 30 2.97 -3.52 -5.45
C GLU A 30 4.50 -3.41 -5.50
N GLY A 31 5.09 -3.12 -4.33
CA GLY A 31 6.54 -3.21 -4.16
C GLY A 31 6.95 -4.63 -3.81
N ILE A 32 8.02 -5.09 -4.41
CA ILE A 32 8.61 -6.40 -4.11
C ILE A 32 10.08 -6.24 -3.76
N VAL A 33 10.63 -7.20 -3.02
CA VAL A 33 12.04 -7.20 -2.67
C VAL A 33 12.86 -7.68 -3.85
N ARG A 34 13.75 -6.80 -4.35
CA ARG A 34 14.73 -7.19 -5.38
C ARG A 34 15.82 -8.05 -4.79
N ASN A 35 16.31 -9.00 -5.56
CA ASN A 35 17.43 -9.87 -5.17
C ASN A 35 18.79 -9.21 -5.42
N ASP A 36 18.95 -7.96 -5.02
CA ASP A 36 20.20 -7.23 -5.20
C ASP A 36 21.36 -7.91 -4.48
N GLN A 37 22.54 -7.84 -5.10
CA GLN A 37 23.78 -8.31 -4.51
C GLN A 37 24.31 -7.25 -3.54
N HIS A 38 24.58 -7.65 -2.31
CA HIS A 38 25.23 -6.81 -1.32
C HIS A 38 26.43 -7.55 -0.72
N LYS A 39 27.64 -7.09 -1.04
CA LYS A 39 28.90 -7.79 -0.72
C LYS A 39 28.84 -9.22 -1.31
N GLU A 40 28.97 -10.26 -0.50
CA GLU A 40 28.94 -11.67 -0.93
C GLU A 40 27.55 -12.33 -0.76
N ALA A 41 26.54 -11.54 -0.39
CA ALA A 41 25.21 -12.06 -0.11
C ALA A 41 24.17 -11.39 -1.00
N GLN A 42 23.10 -12.12 -1.33
CA GLN A 42 21.93 -11.57 -1.99
C GLN A 42 20.94 -11.06 -0.95
N VAL A 43 20.29 -9.94 -1.27
CA VAL A 43 19.14 -9.45 -0.52
C VAL A 43 17.96 -10.38 -0.82
N ASN A 44 17.32 -10.91 0.23
CA ASN A 44 16.12 -11.74 0.10
C ASN A 44 14.94 -11.22 0.93
N ALA A 45 15.17 -10.22 1.77
CA ALA A 45 14.14 -9.60 2.58
C ALA A 45 14.56 -8.19 2.99
N LEU A 46 13.56 -7.37 3.28
CA LEU A 46 13.73 -6.06 3.92
C LEU A 46 12.93 -6.06 5.22
N MET A 47 13.54 -5.58 6.28
CA MET A 47 12.86 -5.41 7.57
C MET A 47 12.52 -3.94 7.77
N TYR A 48 11.27 -3.67 8.07
CA TYR A 48 10.79 -2.33 8.39
C TYR A 48 10.33 -2.27 9.84
N THR A 49 10.63 -1.15 10.47
CA THR A 49 10.01 -0.79 11.74
C THR A 49 9.21 0.49 11.55
N ALA A 50 8.07 0.59 12.20
CA ALA A 50 7.19 1.74 12.08
C ALA A 50 6.59 2.09 13.43
N ASP A 51 6.43 3.40 13.66
CA ASP A 51 5.53 3.90 14.71
C ASP A 51 4.11 3.82 14.15
N ALA A 52 3.32 2.87 14.63
CA ALA A 52 2.01 2.56 14.05
C ALA A 52 1.05 3.77 14.03
N PRO A 53 0.86 4.53 15.12
CA PRO A 53 0.00 5.71 15.09
C PRO A 53 0.43 6.75 14.06
N VAL A 54 1.72 7.06 13.99
CA VAL A 54 2.26 8.04 13.03
C VAL A 54 2.11 7.54 11.61
N CYS A 55 2.40 6.28 11.37
CA CYS A 55 2.30 5.66 10.04
C CYS A 55 0.86 5.70 9.51
N ILE A 56 -0.10 5.35 10.35
CA ILE A 56 -1.52 5.37 9.98
C ILE A 56 -2.00 6.79 9.72
N GLU A 57 -1.63 7.74 10.56
CA GLU A 57 -1.99 9.14 10.38
C GLU A 57 -1.46 9.70 9.07
N GLU A 58 -0.19 9.47 8.76
CA GLU A 58 0.40 9.91 7.50
C GLU A 58 -0.20 9.19 6.29
N GLY A 59 -0.47 7.90 6.40
CA GLY A 59 -1.13 7.13 5.36
C GLY A 59 -2.52 7.65 5.03
N GLU A 60 -3.32 7.96 6.04
CA GLU A 60 -4.66 8.56 5.84
C GLU A 60 -4.58 9.95 5.21
N LYS A 61 -3.58 10.75 5.55
CA LYS A 61 -3.35 12.05 4.91
C LYS A 61 -3.05 11.89 3.42
N ILE A 62 -2.22 10.92 3.06
CA ILE A 62 -1.88 10.62 1.65
C ILE A 62 -3.14 10.24 0.87
N ILE A 63 -3.96 9.36 1.41
CA ILE A 63 -5.22 8.95 0.76
C ILE A 63 -6.16 10.13 0.59
N LYS A 64 -6.33 10.94 1.62
CA LYS A 64 -7.17 12.13 1.58
C LYS A 64 -6.68 13.13 0.54
N GLU A 65 -5.38 13.33 0.44
CA GLU A 65 -4.78 14.19 -0.58
C GLU A 65 -5.04 13.65 -1.99
N ALA A 66 -4.85 12.36 -2.21
CA ALA A 66 -5.11 11.72 -3.50
C ALA A 66 -6.57 11.88 -3.92
N LEU A 67 -7.52 11.67 -3.00
CA LEU A 67 -8.95 11.85 -3.26
C LEU A 67 -9.32 13.29 -3.58
N SER A 68 -8.57 14.28 -3.04
CA SER A 68 -8.80 15.70 -3.32
C SER A 68 -8.18 16.16 -4.63
N LEU A 69 -7.05 15.54 -5.04
CA LEU A 69 -6.30 15.96 -6.23
C LEU A 69 -6.73 15.25 -7.51
N PHE A 70 -7.24 14.04 -7.41
CA PHE A 70 -7.55 13.20 -8.56
C PHE A 70 -9.02 12.77 -8.55
N PRO A 71 -9.63 12.59 -9.75
CA PRO A 71 -11.02 12.13 -9.87
C PRO A 71 -11.12 10.60 -9.66
N ILE A 72 -10.69 10.13 -8.51
CA ILE A 72 -10.80 8.74 -8.07
C ILE A 72 -11.89 8.63 -7.01
N THR A 73 -12.52 7.46 -6.92
CA THR A 73 -13.63 7.24 -5.99
C THR A 73 -13.15 6.76 -4.63
N ASP A 74 -12.07 6.00 -4.59
CA ASP A 74 -11.50 5.48 -3.35
C ASP A 74 -10.06 5.04 -3.55
N ALA A 75 -9.36 4.83 -2.43
CA ALA A 75 -8.00 4.30 -2.39
C ALA A 75 -7.76 3.52 -1.10
N VAL A 76 -6.91 2.51 -1.16
CA VAL A 76 -6.50 1.72 0.00
C VAL A 76 -5.00 1.41 -0.10
#